data_f6cbcf639f255f5139a7051e52fcb3fc
#
_entry.id   f6cbcf639f255f5139a7051e52fcb3fc
#
_cell.length_a   1.000
_cell.length_b   1.000
_cell.length_c   1.000
_cell.angle_alpha   90.00
_cell.angle_beta   90.00
_cell.angle_gamma   90.00
#
_symmetry.space_group_name_H-M   'P 1'
#
loop_
_entity.id
_entity.type
_entity.pdbx_description
1 polymer ?
#
loop_
_entity_poly.entity_id
_entity_poly.type
_entity_poly.pdbx_seq_one_letter_code
_entity_poly.pdbx_strand_id
1 'polypeptide(L)'
;MTVVAAASLLIRSVLRLQSVDLGLPADRLLLIELYVPQGRYGERVRRAQFVDEVIAQLQAVPRIAAVTPVNVSPFTGQGWDLPAFMAEEQSAEEADANPSLNLESVHPSYFETFEVPLVRGRAFTAADREGAPDVAIVSEDLAAQTWRGEDPIGKRLKMGGLPDTDPRWHTIVGVAATTRYRDLRRPRPTLYFPAAQFQVTAEMLALRTTASLDLVAPLVRDRVHAVDPDVHVMRVAPFTEMLHAPLARPRFNAFLLSIFGITALLLSAIGLYGLMAASVRQRHREIALRLALGATATAVRRLVLAEALWLAGVGAVIGVAGAVSVTRLLRGMLFEVHPLDPLAILGAALLLIAASALASYVPVRRATGIDATAMLRSD
;
A
#
# COMPACT_ATOMS: atom_id res chain seq x y z
N MET A 1 -2.26 -2.10 -26.53
CA MET A 1 -3.25 -2.51 -25.55
C MET A 1 -2.65 -3.15 -24.28
N THR A 2 -1.77 -4.14 -24.40
CA THR A 2 -1.13 -4.85 -23.27
C THR A 2 -0.52 -3.88 -22.24
N VAL A 3 0.28 -2.90 -22.70
CA VAL A 3 0.94 -1.92 -21.83
C VAL A 3 -0.08 -0.99 -21.15
N VAL A 4 -1.13 -0.58 -21.85
CA VAL A 4 -2.21 0.27 -21.28
C VAL A 4 -2.99 -0.49 -20.21
N ALA A 5 -3.29 -1.78 -20.45
CA ALA A 5 -3.94 -2.63 -19.46
C ALA A 5 -3.05 -2.83 -18.21
N ALA A 6 -1.75 -3.09 -18.41
CA ALA A 6 -0.80 -3.21 -17.30
C ALA A 6 -0.68 -1.90 -16.49
N ALA A 7 -0.64 -0.75 -17.16
CA ALA A 7 -0.61 0.56 -16.50
C ALA A 7 -1.88 0.79 -15.66
N SER A 8 -3.07 0.50 -16.21
CA SER A 8 -4.33 0.67 -15.49
C SER A 8 -4.44 -0.26 -14.28
N LEU A 9 -3.95 -1.50 -14.37
CA LEU A 9 -3.89 -2.43 -13.23
C LEU A 9 -2.97 -1.92 -12.12
N LEU A 10 -1.78 -1.39 -12.47
CA LEU A 10 -0.86 -0.83 -11.48
C LEU A 10 -1.41 0.44 -10.84
N ILE A 11 -2.04 1.32 -11.61
CA ILE A 11 -2.69 2.51 -11.05
C ILE A 11 -3.75 2.09 -10.03
N ARG A 12 -4.62 1.13 -10.37
CA ARG A 12 -5.63 0.60 -9.45
C ARG A 12 -5.03 -0.06 -8.22
N SER A 13 -3.94 -0.81 -8.40
CA SER A 13 -3.18 -1.40 -7.29
C SER A 13 -2.63 -0.34 -6.34
N VAL A 14 -2.08 0.77 -6.87
CA VAL A 14 -1.61 1.90 -6.05
C VAL A 14 -2.77 2.58 -5.31
N LEU A 15 -3.90 2.82 -5.98
CA LEU A 15 -5.08 3.42 -5.35
C LEU A 15 -5.61 2.55 -4.22
N ARG A 16 -5.71 1.24 -4.42
CA ARG A 16 -6.12 0.30 -3.36
C ARG A 16 -5.14 0.28 -2.20
N LEU A 17 -3.84 0.30 -2.50
CA LEU A 17 -2.81 0.32 -1.46
C LEU A 17 -2.85 1.62 -0.63
N GLN A 18 -3.27 2.74 -1.23
CA GLN A 18 -3.46 4.02 -0.53
C GLN A 18 -4.72 4.05 0.34
N SER A 19 -5.74 3.28 -0.01
CA SER A 19 -7.02 3.21 0.72
C SER A 19 -7.13 1.98 1.60
N VAL A 20 -6.02 1.24 1.79
CA VAL A 20 -6.03 0.04 2.65
C VAL A 20 -6.25 0.44 4.10
N ASP A 21 -7.10 -0.30 4.79
CA ASP A 21 -7.26 -0.18 6.23
C ASP A 21 -5.99 -0.68 6.93
N LEU A 22 -5.36 0.19 7.68
CA LEU A 22 -4.15 -0.11 8.46
C LEU A 22 -4.48 -0.79 9.79
N GLY A 23 -5.74 -0.77 10.22
CA GLY A 23 -6.17 -1.19 11.56
C GLY A 23 -5.73 -0.20 12.65
N LEU A 24 -5.45 1.07 12.27
CA LEU A 24 -5.03 2.14 13.19
C LEU A 24 -5.40 3.52 12.61
N PRO A 25 -5.60 4.57 13.47
CA PRO A 25 -6.07 5.90 13.06
C PRO A 25 -4.93 6.77 12.52
N ALA A 26 -4.34 6.39 11.39
CA ALA A 26 -3.13 7.02 10.82
C ALA A 26 -3.25 8.55 10.66
N ASP A 27 -4.44 9.05 10.36
CA ASP A 27 -4.69 10.50 10.16
C ASP A 27 -4.65 11.31 11.46
N ARG A 28 -4.75 10.64 12.61
CA ARG A 28 -4.75 11.26 13.96
C ARG A 28 -3.46 10.99 14.72
N LEU A 29 -2.48 10.36 14.09
CA LEU A 29 -1.21 10.00 14.71
C LEU A 29 -0.10 10.91 14.21
N LEU A 30 0.73 11.37 15.17
CA LEU A 30 2.02 12.00 14.90
C LEU A 30 3.13 11.10 15.43
N LEU A 31 4.25 11.05 14.73
CA LEU A 31 5.48 10.42 15.20
C LEU A 31 6.47 11.50 15.60
N ILE A 32 7.11 11.26 16.73
CA ILE A 32 8.10 12.15 17.35
C ILE A 32 9.40 11.38 17.43
N GLU A 33 10.44 11.87 16.77
CA GLU A 33 11.78 11.32 16.85
C GLU A 33 12.59 12.13 17.88
N LEU A 34 13.18 11.45 18.84
CA LEU A 34 13.96 12.04 19.92
C LEU A 34 15.43 11.62 19.80
N TYR A 35 16.31 12.57 20.04
CA TYR A 35 17.69 12.26 20.37
C TYR A 35 17.80 12.13 21.90
N VAL A 36 18.10 10.91 22.35
CA VAL A 36 18.21 10.59 23.78
C VAL A 36 19.66 10.26 24.10
N PRO A 37 20.36 11.00 24.98
CA PRO A 37 21.76 10.78 25.31
C PRO A 37 21.98 9.41 25.98
N GLN A 38 22.68 8.50 25.32
CA GLN A 38 22.92 7.13 25.79
C GLN A 38 23.70 7.10 27.13
N GLY A 39 24.59 8.04 27.35
CA GLY A 39 25.34 8.11 28.62
C GLY A 39 24.47 8.30 29.87
N ARG A 40 23.31 8.97 29.74
CA ARG A 40 22.37 9.18 30.83
C ARG A 40 21.27 8.11 30.88
N TYR A 41 20.78 7.68 29.72
CA TYR A 41 19.64 6.79 29.54
C TYR A 41 20.05 5.39 29.03
N GLY A 42 21.31 4.99 29.22
CA GLY A 42 21.79 3.64 28.87
C GLY A 42 21.15 2.57 29.76
N GLU A 43 20.88 2.92 31.05
CA GLU A 43 20.22 2.02 31.97
C GLU A 43 18.70 1.95 31.73
N ARG A 44 18.17 0.73 31.70
CA ARG A 44 16.74 0.45 31.43
C ARG A 44 15.80 1.19 32.37
N VAL A 45 16.11 1.20 33.67
CA VAL A 45 15.26 1.84 34.69
C VAL A 45 15.16 3.34 34.46
N ARG A 46 16.29 4.00 34.21
CA ARG A 46 16.31 5.46 33.94
C ARG A 46 15.57 5.80 32.65
N ARG A 47 15.74 4.96 31.63
CA ARG A 47 15.03 5.14 30.37
C ARG A 47 13.52 4.98 30.55
N ALA A 48 13.08 3.99 31.30
CA ALA A 48 11.66 3.81 31.61
C ALA A 48 11.07 5.00 32.35
N GLN A 49 11.75 5.48 33.39
CA GLN A 49 11.32 6.66 34.16
C GLN A 49 11.19 7.93 33.26
N PHE A 50 12.19 8.15 32.41
CA PHE A 50 12.15 9.25 31.45
C PHE A 50 10.94 9.14 30.51
N VAL A 51 10.70 7.95 29.95
CA VAL A 51 9.57 7.70 29.04
C VAL A 51 8.25 7.95 29.74
N ASP A 52 8.08 7.43 30.95
CA ASP A 52 6.85 7.60 31.73
C ASP A 52 6.60 9.08 32.06
N GLU A 53 7.65 9.83 32.40
CA GLU A 53 7.54 11.26 32.67
C GLU A 53 7.19 12.07 31.43
N VAL A 54 7.83 11.80 30.29
CA VAL A 54 7.48 12.43 29.01
C VAL A 54 6.03 12.14 28.62
N ILE A 55 5.58 10.90 28.77
CA ILE A 55 4.19 10.51 28.51
C ILE A 55 3.25 11.34 29.40
N ALA A 56 3.52 11.39 30.70
CA ALA A 56 2.68 12.14 31.65
C ALA A 56 2.61 13.65 31.30
N GLN A 57 3.75 14.26 30.95
CA GLN A 57 3.81 15.66 30.54
C GLN A 57 3.05 15.95 29.24
N LEU A 58 3.13 15.04 28.27
CA LEU A 58 2.43 15.19 26.99
C LEU A 58 0.92 14.94 27.15
N GLN A 59 0.52 13.94 27.92
CA GLN A 59 -0.90 13.68 28.21
C GLN A 59 -1.60 14.81 29.02
N ALA A 60 -0.83 15.60 29.75
CA ALA A 60 -1.35 16.78 30.43
C ALA A 60 -1.76 17.91 29.46
N VAL A 61 -1.40 17.83 28.18
CA VAL A 61 -1.80 18.82 27.18
C VAL A 61 -3.21 18.49 26.66
N PRO A 62 -4.21 19.38 26.77
CA PRO A 62 -5.63 19.10 26.54
C PRO A 62 -5.99 18.57 25.13
N ARG A 63 -5.10 18.70 24.16
CA ARG A 63 -5.33 18.28 22.77
C ARG A 63 -4.63 16.97 22.40
N ILE A 64 -3.89 16.40 23.34
CA ILE A 64 -3.20 15.12 23.18
C ILE A 64 -4.03 14.05 23.86
N ALA A 65 -4.56 13.12 23.08
CA ALA A 65 -5.44 12.09 23.59
C ALA A 65 -4.67 10.91 24.22
N ALA A 66 -3.55 10.50 23.61
CA ALA A 66 -2.72 9.41 24.10
C ALA A 66 -1.31 9.50 23.52
N VAL A 67 -0.33 8.94 24.22
CA VAL A 67 1.08 8.89 23.82
C VAL A 67 1.66 7.53 24.17
N THR A 68 2.50 6.98 23.30
CA THR A 68 3.21 5.72 23.54
C THR A 68 4.60 5.75 22.92
N PRO A 69 5.61 5.15 23.55
CA PRO A 69 6.87 4.88 22.88
C PRO A 69 6.68 3.83 21.78
N VAL A 70 7.46 3.96 20.73
CA VAL A 70 7.45 3.09 19.56
C VAL A 70 8.83 2.50 19.38
N ASN A 71 8.91 1.19 19.33
CA ASN A 71 10.18 0.49 19.19
C ASN A 71 10.75 0.60 17.77
N VAL A 72 9.88 0.58 16.77
CA VAL A 72 10.27 0.55 15.37
C VAL A 72 9.41 1.50 14.55
N SER A 73 10.05 2.25 13.66
CA SER A 73 9.34 3.10 12.71
C SER A 73 8.46 2.26 11.78
N PRO A 74 7.19 2.67 11.57
CA PRO A 74 6.25 1.93 10.74
C PRO A 74 6.73 1.83 9.29
N PHE A 75 6.41 0.73 8.63
CA PHE A 75 6.65 0.47 7.20
C PHE A 75 8.10 0.48 6.74
N THR A 76 9.08 0.50 7.64
CA THR A 76 10.51 0.49 7.27
C THR A 76 11.01 -0.89 6.89
N GLY A 77 10.25 -1.94 7.18
CA GLY A 77 10.69 -3.33 7.09
C GLY A 77 11.79 -3.67 8.11
N GLN A 78 12.15 -2.71 8.97
CA GLN A 78 13.07 -2.93 10.09
C GLN A 78 12.28 -3.32 11.33
N GLY A 79 12.98 -3.90 12.29
CA GLY A 79 12.45 -4.32 13.56
C GLY A 79 12.84 -5.75 13.89
N TRP A 80 12.38 -6.24 15.01
CA TRP A 80 12.69 -7.59 15.38
C TRP A 80 11.74 -8.56 14.69
N ASP A 81 12.34 -9.43 13.88
CA ASP A 81 11.68 -10.60 13.33
C ASP A 81 12.06 -11.80 14.22
N LEU A 82 11.07 -12.45 14.77
CA LEU A 82 11.26 -13.71 15.47
C LEU A 82 11.12 -14.85 14.45
N PRO A 83 12.24 -15.52 14.09
CA PRO A 83 12.22 -16.55 13.06
C PRO A 83 11.46 -17.79 13.46
N ALA A 84 11.42 -18.10 14.77
CA ALA A 84 10.74 -19.27 15.30
C ALA A 84 10.15 -18.99 16.69
N PHE A 85 9.04 -19.63 16.97
CA PHE A 85 8.43 -19.71 18.30
C PHE A 85 7.81 -21.08 18.49
N MET A 86 7.55 -21.44 19.73
CA MET A 86 6.91 -22.70 20.08
C MET A 86 5.77 -22.43 21.05
N ALA A 87 4.56 -22.87 20.72
CA ALA A 87 3.48 -22.96 21.70
C ALA A 87 3.65 -24.20 22.57
N GLU A 88 3.15 -24.16 23.80
CA GLU A 88 3.38 -25.23 24.80
C GLU A 88 2.90 -26.60 24.34
N GLU A 89 1.84 -26.64 23.56
CA GLU A 89 1.21 -27.88 23.08
C GLU A 89 1.83 -28.41 21.79
N GLN A 90 2.78 -27.68 21.17
CA GLN A 90 3.40 -28.05 19.90
C GLN A 90 4.60 -28.99 20.14
N SER A 91 4.75 -29.96 19.26
CA SER A 91 6.00 -30.71 19.07
C SER A 91 7.07 -29.81 18.39
N ALA A 92 8.33 -30.23 18.46
CA ALA A 92 9.42 -29.52 17.81
C ALA A 92 9.22 -29.42 16.28
N GLU A 93 8.71 -30.46 15.62
CA GLU A 93 8.40 -30.48 14.19
C GLU A 93 7.30 -29.51 13.82
N GLU A 94 6.24 -29.39 14.64
CA GLU A 94 5.17 -28.44 14.44
C GLU A 94 5.66 -27.00 14.65
N ALA A 95 6.53 -26.78 15.62
CA ALA A 95 7.12 -25.47 15.89
C ALA A 95 8.02 -24.98 14.74
N ASP A 96 8.74 -25.87 14.07
CA ASP A 96 9.56 -25.54 12.90
C ASP A 96 8.71 -25.09 11.69
N ALA A 97 7.44 -25.47 11.64
CA ALA A 97 6.50 -25.04 10.61
C ALA A 97 5.82 -23.70 10.93
N ASN A 98 6.03 -23.13 12.11
CA ASN A 98 5.45 -21.85 12.50
C ASN A 98 5.98 -20.70 11.63
N PRO A 99 5.15 -19.69 11.32
CA PRO A 99 5.60 -18.54 10.57
C PRO A 99 6.56 -17.67 11.39
N SER A 100 7.44 -16.94 10.71
CA SER A 100 8.18 -15.87 11.37
C SER A 100 7.24 -14.76 11.83
N LEU A 101 7.45 -14.22 13.02
CA LEU A 101 6.62 -13.21 13.65
C LEU A 101 7.29 -11.85 13.66
N ASN A 102 6.47 -10.78 13.62
CA ASN A 102 6.91 -9.50 14.12
C ASN A 102 6.90 -9.51 15.65
N LEU A 103 7.95 -8.97 16.25
CA LEU A 103 8.05 -8.80 17.68
C LEU A 103 7.99 -7.32 18.03
N GLU A 104 7.04 -6.96 18.90
CA GLU A 104 6.85 -5.60 19.37
C GLU A 104 6.99 -5.52 20.88
N SER A 105 7.89 -4.64 21.31
CA SER A 105 8.00 -4.24 22.73
C SER A 105 7.13 -3.02 22.95
N VAL A 106 6.08 -3.13 23.75
CA VAL A 106 5.05 -2.09 23.84
C VAL A 106 4.82 -1.62 25.26
N HIS A 107 4.60 -0.32 25.39
CA HIS A 107 4.15 0.31 26.63
C HIS A 107 2.65 0.01 26.87
N PRO A 108 2.14 0.03 28.11
CA PRO A 108 0.71 -0.15 28.38
C PRO A 108 -0.24 0.75 27.59
N SER A 109 0.18 1.98 27.26
CA SER A 109 -0.59 2.93 26.43
C SER A 109 -0.62 2.63 24.94
N TYR A 110 0.09 1.60 24.47
CA TYR A 110 0.23 1.32 23.03
C TYR A 110 -1.11 1.08 22.34
N PHE A 111 -1.89 0.15 22.86
CA PHE A 111 -3.17 -0.23 22.24
C PHE A 111 -4.18 0.91 22.26
N GLU A 112 -4.17 1.74 23.32
CA GLU A 112 -4.98 2.93 23.40
C GLU A 112 -4.54 4.01 22.39
N THR A 113 -3.23 4.26 22.28
CA THR A 113 -2.68 5.30 21.39
C THR A 113 -2.97 4.97 19.93
N PHE A 114 -2.75 3.72 19.53
CA PHE A 114 -3.01 3.24 18.17
C PHE A 114 -4.46 2.83 17.92
N GLU A 115 -5.34 2.93 18.92
CA GLU A 115 -6.73 2.47 18.84
C GLU A 115 -6.85 1.03 18.31
N VAL A 116 -5.89 0.17 18.67
CA VAL A 116 -5.92 -1.25 18.29
C VAL A 116 -6.84 -2.00 19.24
N PRO A 117 -7.98 -2.53 18.77
CA PRO A 117 -8.91 -3.23 19.65
C PRO A 117 -8.29 -4.51 20.19
N LEU A 118 -8.56 -4.81 21.46
CA LEU A 118 -8.35 -6.14 22.02
C LEU A 118 -9.60 -6.98 21.75
N VAL A 119 -9.43 -8.03 20.94
CA VAL A 119 -10.52 -8.95 20.56
C VAL A 119 -10.89 -9.84 21.74
N ARG A 120 -9.88 -10.21 22.54
CA ARG A 120 -10.05 -11.05 23.75
C ARG A 120 -9.01 -10.67 24.81
N GLY A 121 -9.32 -10.99 26.07
CA GLY A 121 -8.41 -10.81 27.19
C GLY A 121 -8.25 -9.35 27.62
N ARG A 122 -7.03 -8.98 28.02
CA ARG A 122 -6.70 -7.64 28.55
C ARG A 122 -5.45 -7.05 27.90
N ALA A 123 -5.33 -5.74 27.95
CA ALA A 123 -4.08 -5.02 27.65
C ALA A 123 -3.02 -5.25 28.74
N PHE A 124 -1.79 -4.84 28.44
CA PHE A 124 -0.76 -4.74 29.46
C PHE A 124 -1.07 -3.61 30.43
N THR A 125 -0.61 -3.80 31.65
CA THR A 125 -0.74 -2.84 32.75
C THR A 125 0.61 -2.56 33.39
N ALA A 126 0.69 -1.59 34.28
CA ALA A 126 1.89 -1.32 35.08
C ALA A 126 2.30 -2.51 36.00
N ALA A 127 1.40 -3.47 36.23
CA ALA A 127 1.70 -4.68 36.98
C ALA A 127 2.53 -5.69 36.17
N ASP A 128 2.49 -5.64 34.83
CA ASP A 128 3.24 -6.51 33.93
C ASP A 128 4.69 -6.00 33.75
N ARG A 129 5.42 -5.93 34.87
CA ARG A 129 6.77 -5.39 35.00
C ARG A 129 7.81 -6.48 35.25
N GLU A 130 9.08 -6.10 35.26
CA GLU A 130 10.18 -7.00 35.62
C GLU A 130 9.94 -7.68 36.98
N GLY A 131 10.16 -8.99 37.04
CA GLY A 131 9.89 -9.80 38.22
C GLY A 131 8.43 -10.24 38.40
N ALA A 132 7.50 -9.76 37.61
CA ALA A 132 6.15 -10.31 37.49
C ALA A 132 6.13 -11.53 36.55
N PRO A 133 5.06 -12.34 36.55
CA PRO A 133 4.91 -13.42 35.57
C PRO A 133 5.04 -12.91 34.12
N ASP A 134 5.80 -13.62 33.30
CA ASP A 134 6.01 -13.27 31.92
C ASP A 134 4.72 -13.41 31.11
N VAL A 135 4.31 -12.33 30.45
CA VAL A 135 3.06 -12.27 29.68
C VAL A 135 3.29 -11.79 28.25
N ALA A 136 2.37 -12.18 27.37
CA ALA A 136 2.37 -11.75 25.98
C ALA A 136 0.94 -11.46 25.49
N ILE A 137 0.85 -10.62 24.46
CA ILE A 137 -0.37 -10.43 23.66
C ILE A 137 -0.03 -10.88 22.23
N VAL A 138 -0.95 -11.57 21.59
CA VAL A 138 -0.80 -12.05 20.21
C VAL A 138 -1.78 -11.33 19.29
N SER A 139 -1.41 -11.18 18.03
CA SER A 139 -2.36 -10.70 17.02
C SER A 139 -3.40 -11.78 16.67
N GLU A 140 -4.56 -11.36 16.20
CA GLU A 140 -5.67 -12.26 15.86
C GLU A 140 -5.29 -13.30 14.80
N ASP A 141 -4.49 -12.90 13.80
CA ASP A 141 -3.99 -13.79 12.75
C ASP A 141 -2.98 -14.81 13.30
N LEU A 142 -2.14 -14.45 14.29
CA LEU A 142 -1.27 -15.40 15.00
C LEU A 142 -2.11 -16.38 15.79
N ALA A 143 -3.09 -15.90 16.56
CA ALA A 143 -3.96 -16.75 17.35
C ALA A 143 -4.72 -17.76 16.49
N ALA A 144 -5.27 -17.32 15.35
CA ALA A 144 -6.02 -18.17 14.42
C ALA A 144 -5.14 -19.22 13.71
N GLN A 145 -3.86 -18.94 13.50
CA GLN A 145 -2.93 -19.88 12.88
C GLN A 145 -2.42 -20.94 13.87
N THR A 146 -2.10 -20.52 15.09
CA THR A 146 -1.46 -21.38 16.11
C THR A 146 -2.47 -22.20 16.89
N TRP A 147 -3.60 -21.60 17.33
CA TRP A 147 -4.63 -22.25 18.14
C TRP A 147 -5.97 -22.30 17.41
N ARG A 148 -6.03 -23.07 16.34
CA ARG A 148 -7.20 -23.16 15.45
C ARG A 148 -8.47 -23.58 16.19
N GLY A 149 -9.39 -22.63 16.37
CA GLY A 149 -10.68 -22.89 17.02
C GLY A 149 -10.64 -22.96 18.55
N GLU A 150 -9.49 -22.74 19.17
CA GLU A 150 -9.32 -22.73 20.61
C GLU A 150 -9.10 -21.29 21.14
N ASP A 151 -9.33 -21.11 22.45
CA ASP A 151 -9.02 -19.85 23.10
C ASP A 151 -7.53 -19.78 23.46
N PRO A 152 -6.77 -18.82 22.93
CA PRO A 152 -5.35 -18.69 23.26
C PRO A 152 -5.08 -18.10 24.66
N ILE A 153 -6.09 -17.49 25.31
CA ILE A 153 -5.91 -16.87 26.64
C ILE A 153 -5.54 -17.92 27.68
N GLY A 154 -4.46 -17.64 28.41
CA GLY A 154 -3.91 -18.55 29.43
C GLY A 154 -2.96 -19.60 28.86
N LYS A 155 -2.92 -19.82 27.57
CA LYS A 155 -1.90 -20.70 26.94
C LYS A 155 -0.56 -20.00 26.94
N ARG A 156 0.51 -20.79 26.73
CA ARG A 156 1.88 -20.29 26.79
C ARG A 156 2.62 -20.49 25.48
N LEU A 157 3.51 -19.55 25.20
CA LEU A 157 4.48 -19.68 24.12
C LEU A 157 5.87 -19.26 24.59
N LYS A 158 6.89 -19.73 23.91
CA LYS A 158 8.28 -19.28 24.08
C LYS A 158 8.91 -18.90 22.76
N MET A 159 9.86 -17.98 22.82
CA MET A 159 10.69 -17.64 21.67
C MET A 159 11.66 -18.79 21.41
N GLY A 160 11.91 -19.11 20.15
CA GLY A 160 12.82 -20.17 19.72
C GLY A 160 13.65 -19.77 18.51
N GLY A 161 14.69 -20.55 18.21
CA GLY A 161 15.46 -20.47 16.97
C GLY A 161 16.55 -19.40 16.89
N LEU A 162 16.74 -18.56 17.92
CA LEU A 162 17.88 -17.65 18.01
C LEU A 162 18.85 -18.11 19.10
N PRO A 163 20.19 -18.00 18.90
CA PRO A 163 21.20 -18.47 19.86
C PRO A 163 21.07 -17.86 21.25
N ASP A 164 20.56 -16.63 21.36
CA ASP A 164 20.43 -15.87 22.60
C ASP A 164 18.98 -15.57 22.99
N THR A 165 18.01 -16.36 22.49
CA THR A 165 16.59 -16.14 22.83
C THR A 165 16.28 -16.62 24.23
N ASP A 166 15.46 -15.83 24.91
CA ASP A 166 14.95 -16.14 26.24
C ASP A 166 14.12 -17.43 26.23
N PRO A 167 14.53 -18.47 26.96
CA PRO A 167 13.80 -19.74 27.00
C PRO A 167 12.52 -19.65 27.82
N ARG A 168 12.16 -18.48 28.38
CA ARG A 168 11.00 -18.34 29.27
C ARG A 168 9.67 -18.52 28.53
N TRP A 169 8.75 -19.11 29.25
CA TRP A 169 7.38 -19.25 28.81
C TRP A 169 6.57 -17.98 29.12
N HIS A 170 5.93 -17.41 28.12
CA HIS A 170 5.08 -16.24 28.25
C HIS A 170 3.62 -16.67 28.17
N THR A 171 2.83 -16.26 29.16
CA THR A 171 1.38 -16.54 29.20
C THR A 171 0.64 -15.53 28.34
N ILE A 172 -0.23 -15.99 27.46
CA ILE A 172 -1.06 -15.13 26.62
C ILE A 172 -2.17 -14.52 27.47
N VAL A 173 -2.17 -13.18 27.60
CA VAL A 173 -3.16 -12.43 28.37
C VAL A 173 -4.15 -11.64 27.51
N GLY A 174 -3.86 -11.50 26.22
CA GLY A 174 -4.73 -10.79 25.28
C GLY A 174 -4.53 -11.19 23.84
N VAL A 175 -5.54 -10.91 23.02
CA VAL A 175 -5.52 -11.03 21.56
C VAL A 175 -5.86 -9.65 20.98
N ALA A 176 -4.95 -9.08 20.23
CA ALA A 176 -5.12 -7.79 19.58
C ALA A 176 -5.57 -7.97 18.12
N ALA A 177 -6.37 -7.06 17.61
CA ALA A 177 -6.71 -7.03 16.18
C ALA A 177 -5.45 -6.95 15.32
N THR A 178 -5.49 -7.57 14.14
CA THR A 178 -4.38 -7.55 13.19
C THR A 178 -4.21 -6.15 12.62
N THR A 179 -2.98 -5.64 12.59
CA THR A 179 -2.63 -4.33 12.04
C THR A 179 -1.62 -4.46 10.90
N ARG A 180 -1.58 -3.44 10.04
CA ARG A 180 -0.58 -3.32 8.96
C ARG A 180 0.58 -2.38 9.35
N TYR A 181 0.97 -2.40 10.60
CA TYR A 181 1.98 -1.48 11.11
C TYR A 181 3.37 -1.69 10.49
N ARG A 182 3.78 -2.94 10.27
CA ARG A 182 5.10 -3.29 9.72
C ARG A 182 5.13 -3.39 8.20
N ASP A 183 4.11 -3.97 7.61
CA ASP A 183 4.01 -4.18 6.16
C ASP A 183 2.62 -3.78 5.67
N LEU A 184 2.61 -2.82 4.75
CA LEU A 184 1.41 -2.29 4.14
C LEU A 184 0.68 -3.33 3.28
N ARG A 185 1.44 -4.24 2.64
CA ARG A 185 0.89 -5.22 1.70
C ARG A 185 0.36 -6.47 2.36
N ARG A 186 1.10 -6.98 3.36
CA ARG A 186 0.79 -8.23 4.04
C ARG A 186 0.93 -8.03 5.53
N PRO A 187 -0.19 -8.01 6.27
CA PRO A 187 -0.09 -8.07 7.72
C PRO A 187 0.70 -9.33 8.10
N ARG A 188 1.60 -9.19 9.05
CA ARG A 188 2.39 -10.32 9.56
C ARG A 188 1.94 -10.61 10.98
N PRO A 189 1.84 -11.88 11.36
CA PRO A 189 1.54 -12.25 12.72
C PRO A 189 2.48 -11.53 13.69
N THR A 190 1.93 -10.96 14.74
CA THR A 190 2.68 -10.10 15.66
C THR A 190 2.54 -10.61 17.09
N LEU A 191 3.68 -10.64 17.77
CA LEU A 191 3.80 -10.96 19.19
C LEU A 191 4.20 -9.69 19.93
N TYR A 192 3.40 -9.31 20.92
CA TYR A 192 3.63 -8.13 21.74
C TYR A 192 4.12 -8.55 23.11
N PHE A 193 5.15 -7.86 23.62
CA PHE A 193 5.66 -8.00 24.98
C PHE A 193 5.55 -6.68 25.73
N PRO A 194 5.33 -6.70 27.06
CA PRO A 194 5.43 -5.49 27.88
C PRO A 194 6.85 -4.93 27.80
N ALA A 195 7.01 -3.66 27.47
CA ALA A 195 8.33 -3.03 27.40
C ALA A 195 9.09 -3.17 28.73
N ALA A 196 8.39 -3.16 29.85
CA ALA A 196 8.98 -3.34 31.17
C ALA A 196 9.58 -4.74 31.39
N GLN A 197 9.10 -5.78 30.70
CA GLN A 197 9.67 -7.14 30.77
C GLN A 197 10.70 -7.43 29.67
N PHE A 198 10.65 -6.68 28.56
CA PHE A 198 11.47 -6.96 27.39
C PHE A 198 12.48 -5.83 27.11
N GLN A 199 12.09 -4.75 26.46
CA GLN A 199 12.95 -3.61 26.15
C GLN A 199 12.17 -2.29 26.14
N VAL A 200 12.68 -1.30 26.84
CA VAL A 200 12.16 0.08 26.79
C VAL A 200 12.91 0.88 25.73
N THR A 201 12.20 1.51 24.84
CA THR A 201 12.72 2.46 23.84
C THR A 201 12.24 3.87 24.17
N ALA A 202 13.04 4.86 23.86
CA ALA A 202 12.74 6.27 24.11
C ALA A 202 12.97 7.16 22.89
N GLU A 203 13.54 6.61 21.83
CA GLU A 203 13.99 7.35 20.64
C GLU A 203 12.83 7.76 19.73
N MET A 204 11.68 7.10 19.86
CA MET A 204 10.49 7.42 19.07
C MET A 204 9.24 7.33 19.92
N LEU A 205 8.33 8.30 19.75
CA LEU A 205 7.00 8.28 20.36
C LEU A 205 5.94 8.42 19.28
N ALA A 206 4.82 7.75 19.45
CA ALA A 206 3.58 8.01 18.72
C ALA A 206 2.63 8.79 19.62
N LEU A 207 1.99 9.81 19.07
CA LEU A 207 1.07 10.68 19.75
C LEU A 207 -0.24 10.75 18.99
N ARG A 208 -1.37 10.53 19.67
CA ARG A 208 -2.70 10.64 19.07
C ARG A 208 -3.31 12.00 19.40
N THR A 209 -3.68 12.74 18.35
CA THR A 209 -4.26 14.07 18.45
C THR A 209 -5.19 14.37 17.27
N THR A 210 -6.13 15.29 17.47
CA THR A 210 -6.95 15.89 16.39
C THR A 210 -6.49 17.31 16.03
N ALA A 211 -5.49 17.84 16.74
CA ALA A 211 -4.94 19.16 16.47
C ALA A 211 -3.91 19.11 15.33
N SER A 212 -3.73 20.24 14.65
CA SER A 212 -2.74 20.36 13.58
C SER A 212 -1.30 20.24 14.09
N LEU A 213 -0.41 19.75 13.22
CA LEU A 213 1.02 19.61 13.50
C LEU A 213 1.64 20.91 14.01
N ASP A 214 1.30 22.04 13.39
CA ASP A 214 1.86 23.36 13.74
C ASP A 214 1.55 23.79 15.17
N LEU A 215 0.40 23.35 15.70
CA LEU A 215 0.02 23.63 17.09
C LEU A 215 0.67 22.66 18.07
N VAL A 216 0.81 21.38 17.69
CA VAL A 216 1.28 20.35 18.61
C VAL A 216 2.80 20.28 18.67
N ALA A 217 3.52 20.49 17.56
CA ALA A 217 4.96 20.33 17.50
C ALA A 217 5.73 21.27 18.45
N PRO A 218 5.38 22.56 18.61
CA PRO A 218 6.00 23.41 19.64
C PRO A 218 5.73 22.91 21.06
N LEU A 219 4.48 22.51 21.35
CA LEU A 219 4.11 22.00 22.69
C LEU A 219 4.86 20.73 23.05
N VAL A 220 5.05 19.83 22.09
CA VAL A 220 5.86 18.62 22.28
C VAL A 220 7.29 18.98 22.63
N ARG A 221 7.92 19.92 21.90
CA ARG A 221 9.29 20.37 22.18
C ARG A 221 9.41 20.96 23.58
N ASP A 222 8.49 21.85 23.94
CA ASP A 222 8.49 22.49 25.25
C ASP A 222 8.35 21.48 26.37
N ARG A 223 7.44 20.50 26.25
CA ARG A 223 7.20 19.47 27.26
C ARG A 223 8.35 18.49 27.40
N VAL A 224 8.92 18.03 26.29
CA VAL A 224 10.10 17.15 26.31
C VAL A 224 11.30 17.88 26.93
N HIS A 225 11.55 19.13 26.53
CA HIS A 225 12.63 19.96 27.08
C HIS A 225 12.45 20.26 28.57
N ALA A 226 11.21 20.39 29.05
CA ALA A 226 10.92 20.58 30.47
C ALA A 226 11.25 19.32 31.31
N VAL A 227 11.17 18.11 30.73
CA VAL A 227 11.60 16.87 31.41
C VAL A 227 13.12 16.78 31.43
N ASP A 228 13.78 16.94 30.29
CA ASP A 228 15.23 16.97 30.18
C ASP A 228 15.69 17.89 29.04
N PRO A 229 16.44 18.99 29.37
CA PRO A 229 16.97 19.91 28.37
C PRO A 229 17.97 19.31 27.38
N ASP A 230 18.62 18.19 27.73
CA ASP A 230 19.61 17.52 26.88
C ASP A 230 18.93 16.55 25.87
N VAL A 231 17.63 16.31 25.99
CA VAL A 231 16.85 15.52 25.04
C VAL A 231 16.28 16.44 23.97
N HIS A 232 16.59 16.15 22.72
CA HIS A 232 16.16 16.99 21.59
C HIS A 232 15.09 16.31 20.75
N VAL A 233 14.01 17.03 20.45
CA VAL A 233 13.00 16.61 19.47
C VAL A 233 13.57 16.86 18.08
N MET A 234 14.03 15.81 17.43
CA MET A 234 14.63 15.86 16.10
C MET A 234 13.57 16.12 15.02
N ARG A 235 12.42 15.46 15.16
CA ARG A 235 11.35 15.56 14.19
C ARG A 235 9.99 15.31 14.83
N VAL A 236 8.98 16.02 14.35
CA VAL A 236 7.57 15.71 14.59
C VAL A 236 6.91 15.65 13.20
N ALA A 237 6.33 14.53 12.86
CA ALA A 237 5.75 14.31 11.53
C ALA A 237 4.42 13.54 11.62
N PRO A 238 3.47 13.77 10.70
CA PRO A 238 2.29 12.94 10.58
C PRO A 238 2.66 11.47 10.29
N PHE A 239 1.96 10.54 10.92
CA PHE A 239 2.15 9.11 10.65
C PHE A 239 1.96 8.76 9.16
N THR A 240 1.04 9.45 8.49
CA THR A 240 0.77 9.28 7.05
C THR A 240 1.98 9.57 6.16
N GLU A 241 2.95 10.35 6.64
CA GLU A 241 4.20 10.61 5.91
C GLU A 241 5.04 9.33 5.77
N MET A 242 4.94 8.42 6.72
CA MET A 242 5.63 7.13 6.66
C MET A 242 5.14 6.24 5.51
N LEU A 243 3.92 6.49 5.01
CA LEU A 243 3.39 5.79 3.83
C LEU A 243 4.09 6.17 2.52
N HIS A 244 4.83 7.27 2.49
CA HIS A 244 5.50 7.71 1.26
C HIS A 244 6.55 6.70 0.79
N ALA A 245 7.36 6.15 1.69
CA ALA A 245 8.42 5.20 1.36
C ALA A 245 7.89 3.88 0.76
N PRO A 246 6.94 3.17 1.38
CA PRO A 246 6.40 1.92 0.82
C PRO A 246 5.61 2.15 -0.47
N LEU A 247 5.03 3.33 -0.68
CA LEU A 247 4.29 3.69 -1.89
C LEU A 247 5.18 4.20 -3.03
N ALA A 248 6.42 4.59 -2.78
CA ALA A 248 7.29 5.20 -3.78
C ALA A 248 7.54 4.27 -4.97
N ARG A 249 7.95 3.02 -4.73
CA ARG A 249 8.18 2.04 -5.81
C ARG A 249 6.92 1.71 -6.62
N PRO A 250 5.76 1.37 -5.99
CA PRO A 250 4.52 1.17 -6.73
C PRO A 250 4.10 2.38 -7.57
N ARG A 251 4.17 3.59 -7.03
CA ARG A 251 3.85 4.83 -7.75
C ARG A 251 4.78 5.06 -8.95
N PHE A 252 6.08 4.87 -8.75
CA PHE A 252 7.07 5.02 -9.82
C PHE A 252 6.83 4.04 -10.97
N ASN A 253 6.56 2.76 -10.65
CA ASN A 253 6.27 1.74 -11.65
C ASN A 253 4.97 2.05 -12.42
N ALA A 254 3.93 2.49 -11.72
CA ALA A 254 2.68 2.91 -12.34
C ALA A 254 2.88 4.13 -13.27
N PHE A 255 3.68 5.11 -12.84
CA PHE A 255 4.04 6.28 -13.63
C PHE A 255 4.80 5.91 -14.91
N LEU A 256 5.86 5.10 -14.80
CA LEU A 256 6.63 4.64 -15.97
C LEU A 256 5.76 3.89 -16.98
N LEU A 257 4.95 2.93 -16.51
CA LEU A 257 4.06 2.17 -17.38
C LEU A 257 2.96 3.04 -17.99
N SER A 258 2.53 4.09 -17.29
CA SER A 258 1.59 5.07 -17.86
C SER A 258 2.20 5.84 -19.02
N ILE A 259 3.46 6.31 -18.88
CA ILE A 259 4.19 6.97 -19.97
C ILE A 259 4.32 6.04 -21.17
N PHE A 260 4.76 4.79 -20.96
CA PHE A 260 4.87 3.80 -22.04
C PHE A 260 3.51 3.49 -22.67
N GLY A 261 2.44 3.40 -21.87
CA GLY A 261 1.07 3.21 -22.35
C GLY A 261 0.60 4.34 -23.24
N ILE A 262 0.81 5.59 -22.83
CA ILE A 262 0.48 6.79 -23.61
C ILE A 262 1.29 6.83 -24.90
N THR A 263 2.60 6.58 -24.84
CA THR A 263 3.47 6.57 -26.03
C THR A 263 3.06 5.48 -27.00
N ALA A 264 2.77 4.27 -26.52
CA ALA A 264 2.28 3.18 -27.35
C ALA A 264 0.92 3.48 -28.00
N LEU A 265 0.02 4.17 -27.27
CA LEU A 265 -1.27 4.61 -27.77
C LEU A 265 -1.11 5.65 -28.90
N LEU A 266 -0.23 6.63 -28.69
CA LEU A 266 0.07 7.65 -29.70
C LEU A 266 0.68 7.06 -30.96
N LEU A 267 1.67 6.16 -30.83
CA LEU A 267 2.28 5.45 -31.96
C LEU A 267 1.25 4.61 -32.73
N SER A 268 0.36 3.92 -31.98
CA SER A 268 -0.73 3.14 -32.58
C SER A 268 -1.72 4.04 -33.34
N ALA A 269 -2.05 5.20 -32.78
CA ALA A 269 -2.93 6.17 -33.42
C ALA A 269 -2.30 6.76 -34.72
N ILE A 270 -1.01 7.09 -34.68
CA ILE A 270 -0.25 7.57 -35.86
C ILE A 270 -0.17 6.47 -36.93
N GLY A 271 0.14 5.24 -36.53
CA GLY A 271 0.19 4.10 -37.45
C GLY A 271 -1.15 3.82 -38.12
N LEU A 272 -2.24 3.84 -37.35
CA LEU A 272 -3.59 3.64 -37.87
C LEU A 272 -4.02 4.82 -38.78
N TYR A 273 -3.69 6.06 -38.41
CA TYR A 273 -3.89 7.22 -39.26
C TYR A 273 -3.20 7.05 -40.62
N GLY A 274 -1.91 6.66 -40.63
CA GLY A 274 -1.14 6.42 -41.85
C GLY A 274 -1.75 5.32 -42.73
N LEU A 275 -2.16 4.21 -42.10
CA LEU A 275 -2.79 3.09 -42.79
C LEU A 275 -4.13 3.48 -43.43
N MET A 276 -4.98 4.19 -42.67
CA MET A 276 -6.27 4.67 -43.17
C MET A 276 -6.11 5.73 -44.28
N ALA A 277 -5.15 6.63 -44.14
CA ALA A 277 -4.85 7.61 -45.19
C ALA A 277 -4.34 6.96 -46.48
N ALA A 278 -3.57 5.87 -46.38
CA ALA A 278 -3.11 5.07 -47.53
C ALA A 278 -4.28 4.29 -48.16
N SER A 279 -5.09 3.61 -47.36
CA SER A 279 -6.28 2.85 -47.81
C SER A 279 -7.27 3.76 -48.54
N VAL A 280 -7.56 4.96 -47.99
CA VAL A 280 -8.42 5.93 -48.65
C VAL A 280 -7.84 6.42 -49.96
N ARG A 281 -6.52 6.66 -50.07
CA ARG A 281 -5.87 7.07 -51.31
C ARG A 281 -5.94 5.97 -52.37
N GLN A 282 -5.72 4.71 -52.03
CA GLN A 282 -5.80 3.60 -52.96
C GLN A 282 -7.21 3.37 -53.52
N ARG A 283 -8.25 3.63 -52.70
CA ARG A 283 -9.67 3.45 -53.07
C ARG A 283 -10.33 4.75 -53.53
N HIS A 284 -9.53 5.75 -53.86
CA HIS A 284 -10.05 7.12 -54.17
C HIS A 284 -11.02 7.10 -55.34
N ARG A 285 -10.72 6.39 -56.43
CA ARG A 285 -11.60 6.23 -57.59
C ARG A 285 -12.91 5.51 -57.26
N GLU A 286 -12.87 4.48 -56.45
CA GLU A 286 -14.05 3.74 -55.99
C GLU A 286 -14.99 4.62 -55.14
N ILE A 287 -14.40 5.40 -54.23
CA ILE A 287 -15.14 6.35 -53.39
C ILE A 287 -15.78 7.45 -54.23
N ALA A 288 -15.04 8.00 -55.21
CA ALA A 288 -15.55 9.00 -56.12
C ALA A 288 -16.71 8.50 -56.98
N LEU A 289 -16.61 7.28 -57.53
CA LEU A 289 -17.68 6.64 -58.26
C LEU A 289 -18.94 6.41 -57.44
N ARG A 290 -18.79 5.95 -56.18
CA ARG A 290 -19.94 5.77 -55.29
C ARG A 290 -20.65 7.08 -54.96
N LEU A 291 -19.89 8.17 -54.74
CA LEU A 291 -20.46 9.50 -54.51
C LEU A 291 -21.16 10.03 -55.75
N ALA A 292 -20.60 9.83 -56.95
CA ALA A 292 -21.22 10.21 -58.21
C ALA A 292 -22.52 9.42 -58.52
N LEU A 293 -22.60 8.17 -58.03
CA LEU A 293 -23.80 7.31 -58.13
C LEU A 293 -24.85 7.60 -57.02
N GLY A 294 -24.64 8.64 -56.22
CA GLY A 294 -25.62 9.11 -55.24
C GLY A 294 -25.43 8.55 -53.81
N ALA A 295 -24.31 7.87 -53.51
CA ALA A 295 -24.01 7.46 -52.15
C ALA A 295 -23.77 8.70 -51.24
N THR A 296 -24.33 8.66 -50.02
CA THR A 296 -24.13 9.75 -49.05
C THR A 296 -22.72 9.72 -48.48
N ALA A 297 -22.13 10.88 -48.17
CA ALA A 297 -20.83 10.98 -47.50
C ALA A 297 -20.82 10.23 -46.17
N THR A 298 -21.96 10.14 -45.50
CA THR A 298 -22.16 9.36 -44.27
C THR A 298 -22.02 7.85 -44.48
N ALA A 299 -22.51 7.32 -45.59
CA ALA A 299 -22.38 5.91 -45.94
C ALA A 299 -20.91 5.51 -46.17
N VAL A 300 -20.17 6.36 -46.92
CA VAL A 300 -18.74 6.17 -47.15
C VAL A 300 -17.92 6.25 -45.84
N ARG A 301 -18.23 7.27 -45.00
CA ARG A 301 -17.57 7.37 -43.66
C ARG A 301 -17.80 6.15 -42.81
N ARG A 302 -19.03 5.61 -42.77
CA ARG A 302 -19.37 4.43 -42.01
C ARG A 302 -18.59 3.19 -42.48
N LEU A 303 -18.40 3.05 -43.80
CA LEU A 303 -17.65 1.93 -44.36
C LEU A 303 -16.19 1.96 -43.93
N VAL A 304 -15.51 3.08 -44.06
CA VAL A 304 -14.09 3.23 -43.73
C VAL A 304 -13.88 3.14 -42.20
N LEU A 305 -14.81 3.74 -41.42
CA LEU A 305 -14.76 3.63 -39.94
C LEU A 305 -14.97 2.19 -39.47
N ALA A 306 -15.84 1.42 -40.12
CA ALA A 306 -16.06 0.00 -39.81
C ALA A 306 -14.80 -0.83 -40.03
N GLU A 307 -14.03 -0.56 -41.10
CA GLU A 307 -12.75 -1.23 -41.37
C GLU A 307 -11.71 -0.90 -40.27
N ALA A 308 -11.61 0.37 -39.87
CA ALA A 308 -10.73 0.80 -38.77
C ALA A 308 -11.12 0.16 -37.44
N LEU A 309 -12.41 0.11 -37.12
CA LEU A 309 -12.93 -0.51 -35.89
C LEU A 309 -12.73 -2.03 -35.88
N TRP A 310 -12.84 -2.70 -37.05
CA TRP A 310 -12.55 -4.14 -37.16
C TRP A 310 -11.08 -4.44 -36.87
N LEU A 311 -10.14 -3.67 -37.48
CA LEU A 311 -8.71 -3.76 -37.19
C LEU A 311 -8.38 -3.50 -35.73
N ALA A 312 -9.02 -2.46 -35.15
CA ALA A 312 -8.87 -2.16 -33.71
C ALA A 312 -9.42 -3.31 -32.84
N GLY A 313 -10.52 -3.94 -33.25
CA GLY A 313 -11.10 -5.10 -32.56
C GLY A 313 -10.19 -6.30 -32.56
N VAL A 314 -9.60 -6.65 -33.72
CA VAL A 314 -8.59 -7.74 -33.82
C VAL A 314 -7.39 -7.43 -32.95
N GLY A 315 -6.87 -6.20 -33.02
CA GLY A 315 -5.77 -5.73 -32.17
C GLY A 315 -6.11 -5.76 -30.67
N ALA A 316 -7.37 -5.49 -30.31
CA ALA A 316 -7.85 -5.60 -28.92
C ALA A 316 -7.86 -7.05 -28.44
N VAL A 317 -8.33 -8.00 -29.25
CA VAL A 317 -8.32 -9.44 -28.89
C VAL A 317 -6.90 -9.96 -28.66
N ILE A 318 -5.98 -9.67 -29.58
CA ILE A 318 -4.56 -10.03 -29.45
C ILE A 318 -3.96 -9.32 -28.21
N GLY A 319 -4.31 -8.05 -27.99
CA GLY A 319 -3.86 -7.28 -26.85
C GLY A 319 -4.38 -7.80 -25.52
N VAL A 320 -5.59 -8.35 -25.46
CA VAL A 320 -6.13 -9.03 -24.25
C VAL A 320 -5.33 -10.30 -23.95
N ALA A 321 -5.07 -11.13 -24.96
CA ALA A 321 -4.26 -12.34 -24.78
C ALA A 321 -2.85 -12.00 -24.27
N GLY A 322 -2.21 -10.97 -24.84
CA GLY A 322 -0.92 -10.45 -24.36
C GLY A 322 -1.00 -9.87 -22.95
N ALA A 323 -2.09 -9.15 -22.62
CA ALA A 323 -2.30 -8.61 -21.28
C ALA A 323 -2.39 -9.72 -20.22
N VAL A 324 -3.13 -10.79 -20.49
CA VAL A 324 -3.23 -11.97 -19.62
C VAL A 324 -1.86 -12.55 -19.31
N SER A 325 -1.01 -12.70 -20.35
CA SER A 325 0.35 -13.24 -20.19
C SER A 325 1.25 -12.33 -19.36
N VAL A 326 1.26 -11.03 -19.66
CA VAL A 326 2.07 -10.03 -18.93
C VAL A 326 1.57 -9.87 -17.48
N THR A 327 0.27 -9.94 -17.25
CA THR A 327 -0.31 -9.79 -15.91
C THR A 327 0.07 -10.96 -14.99
N ARG A 328 0.27 -12.16 -15.55
CA ARG A 328 0.83 -13.28 -14.77
C ARG A 328 2.23 -12.97 -14.25
N LEU A 329 3.04 -12.31 -15.06
CA LEU A 329 4.39 -11.89 -14.67
C LEU A 329 4.36 -10.79 -13.61
N LEU A 330 3.36 -9.91 -13.68
CA LEU A 330 3.18 -8.77 -12.75
C LEU A 330 2.46 -9.14 -11.44
N ARG A 331 2.06 -10.39 -11.21
CA ARG A 331 1.31 -10.81 -10.00
C ARG A 331 1.97 -10.36 -8.70
N GLY A 332 3.29 -10.45 -8.61
CA GLY A 332 4.05 -10.03 -7.42
C GLY A 332 4.05 -8.52 -7.17
N MET A 333 3.69 -7.72 -8.17
CA MET A 333 3.64 -6.26 -8.08
C MET A 333 2.22 -5.74 -7.81
N LEU A 334 1.19 -6.54 -8.05
CA LEU A 334 -0.21 -6.18 -7.85
C LEU A 334 -0.60 -6.39 -6.39
N PHE A 335 -1.32 -5.43 -5.83
CA PHE A 335 -1.88 -5.49 -4.49
C PHE A 335 -3.41 -5.53 -4.57
N GLU A 336 -4.01 -6.61 -4.08
CA GLU A 336 -5.48 -6.83 -4.02
C GLU A 336 -6.23 -6.55 -5.35
N VAL A 337 -5.49 -6.61 -6.48
CA VAL A 337 -6.08 -6.51 -7.82
C VAL A 337 -5.95 -7.85 -8.50
N HIS A 338 -7.09 -8.39 -8.94
CA HIS A 338 -7.06 -9.64 -9.70
C HIS A 338 -6.36 -9.39 -11.04
N PRO A 339 -5.44 -10.28 -11.47
CA PRO A 339 -4.74 -10.14 -12.75
C PRO A 339 -5.67 -9.97 -13.97
N LEU A 340 -6.86 -10.51 -13.89
CA LEU A 340 -7.91 -10.42 -14.90
C LEU A 340 -9.03 -9.46 -14.47
N ASP A 341 -8.70 -8.31 -13.88
CA ASP A 341 -9.71 -7.32 -13.51
C ASP A 341 -10.45 -6.84 -14.77
N PRO A 342 -11.76 -7.18 -14.92
CA PRO A 342 -12.50 -6.89 -16.14
C PRO A 342 -12.62 -5.39 -16.40
N LEU A 343 -12.68 -4.55 -15.37
CA LEU A 343 -12.78 -3.11 -15.51
C LEU A 343 -11.49 -2.49 -16.06
N ALA A 344 -10.32 -2.99 -15.67
CA ALA A 344 -9.04 -2.53 -16.21
C ALA A 344 -8.88 -2.93 -17.68
N ILE A 345 -9.26 -4.17 -18.02
CA ILE A 345 -9.19 -4.68 -19.40
C ILE A 345 -10.18 -3.96 -20.31
N LEU A 346 -11.43 -3.82 -19.87
CA LEU A 346 -12.46 -3.07 -20.62
C LEU A 346 -12.09 -1.61 -20.79
N GLY A 347 -11.59 -0.95 -19.76
CA GLY A 347 -11.12 0.43 -19.83
C GLY A 347 -9.99 0.60 -20.85
N ALA A 348 -9.00 -0.29 -20.87
CA ALA A 348 -7.92 -0.28 -21.84
C ALA A 348 -8.43 -0.54 -23.28
N ALA A 349 -9.37 -1.46 -23.46
CA ALA A 349 -10.00 -1.75 -24.75
C ALA A 349 -10.80 -0.55 -25.28
N LEU A 350 -11.63 0.07 -24.44
CA LEU A 350 -12.39 1.25 -24.78
C LEU A 350 -11.49 2.43 -25.16
N LEU A 351 -10.39 2.63 -24.42
CA LEU A 351 -9.41 3.67 -24.69
C LEU A 351 -8.71 3.47 -26.03
N LEU A 352 -8.37 2.22 -26.38
CA LEU A 352 -7.79 1.86 -27.67
C LEU A 352 -8.80 2.11 -28.81
N ILE A 353 -10.04 1.68 -28.64
CA ILE A 353 -11.10 1.85 -29.62
C ILE A 353 -11.38 3.34 -29.84
N ALA A 354 -11.47 4.13 -28.79
CA ALA A 354 -11.67 5.57 -28.85
C ALA A 354 -10.52 6.28 -29.58
N ALA A 355 -9.27 5.94 -29.24
CA ALA A 355 -8.08 6.49 -29.90
C ALA A 355 -8.04 6.11 -31.39
N SER A 356 -8.41 4.86 -31.72
CA SER A 356 -8.49 4.37 -33.10
C SER A 356 -9.58 5.09 -33.89
N ALA A 357 -10.75 5.31 -33.30
CA ALA A 357 -11.85 6.05 -33.92
C ALA A 357 -11.46 7.51 -34.20
N LEU A 358 -10.82 8.17 -33.22
CA LEU A 358 -10.34 9.57 -33.37
C LEU A 358 -9.25 9.67 -34.46
N ALA A 359 -8.28 8.75 -34.45
CA ALA A 359 -7.21 8.73 -35.44
C ALA A 359 -7.73 8.51 -36.88
N SER A 360 -8.78 7.70 -37.02
CA SER A 360 -9.38 7.38 -38.31
C SER A 360 -10.36 8.46 -38.80
N TYR A 361 -10.92 9.27 -37.90
CA TYR A 361 -11.93 10.27 -38.24
C TYR A 361 -11.38 11.37 -39.17
N VAL A 362 -10.14 11.84 -38.94
CA VAL A 362 -9.53 12.94 -39.71
C VAL A 362 -9.31 12.56 -41.19
N PRO A 363 -8.67 11.41 -41.54
CA PRO A 363 -8.49 11.02 -42.95
C PRO A 363 -9.83 10.76 -43.66
N VAL A 364 -10.79 10.17 -42.93
CA VAL A 364 -12.13 9.91 -43.47
C VAL A 364 -12.88 11.20 -43.79
N ARG A 365 -12.83 12.20 -42.90
CA ARG A 365 -13.43 13.50 -43.12
C ARG A 365 -12.82 14.24 -44.32
N ARG A 366 -11.49 14.16 -44.49
CA ARG A 366 -10.79 14.75 -45.65
C ARG A 366 -11.21 14.08 -46.97
N ALA A 367 -11.36 12.74 -46.98
CA ALA A 367 -11.76 11.99 -48.17
C ALA A 367 -13.18 12.33 -48.68
N THR A 368 -14.10 12.67 -47.78
CA THR A 368 -15.50 12.96 -48.12
C THR A 368 -15.77 14.46 -48.38
N GLY A 369 -14.78 15.33 -48.20
CA GLY A 369 -14.88 16.77 -48.46
C GLY A 369 -14.36 17.19 -49.82
N ILE A 370 -13.96 16.24 -50.67
CA ILE A 370 -13.43 16.54 -52.03
C ILE A 370 -14.58 16.62 -53.02
N ASP A 371 -14.58 17.70 -53.80
CA ASP A 371 -15.60 17.96 -54.81
C ASP A 371 -15.46 16.95 -55.96
N ALA A 372 -16.44 16.03 -56.09
CA ALA A 372 -16.45 14.97 -57.11
C ALA A 372 -16.35 15.52 -58.55
N THR A 373 -16.75 16.76 -58.77
CA THR A 373 -16.72 17.41 -60.07
C THR A 373 -15.33 17.91 -60.49
N ALA A 374 -14.46 18.22 -59.55
CA ALA A 374 -13.09 18.67 -59.81
C ALA A 374 -12.18 17.51 -60.28
N MET A 375 -12.49 16.25 -59.86
CA MET A 375 -11.69 15.07 -60.22
C MET A 375 -11.98 14.47 -61.57
N LEU A 376 -13.19 14.59 -62.07
CA LEU A 376 -13.53 14.11 -63.41
C LEU A 376 -12.99 15.02 -64.54
N ARG A 377 -12.42 16.19 -64.21
CA ARG A 377 -11.79 17.14 -65.13
C ARG A 377 -10.25 17.07 -65.17
N SER A 378 -9.60 16.25 -64.41
CA SER A 378 -8.12 16.17 -64.30
C SER A 378 -7.51 14.94 -65.02
N ASP A 379 -8.10 14.48 -66.10
CA ASP A 379 -7.48 13.62 -67.13
C ASP A 379 -7.17 14.40 -68.36
#